data_a7b632fec5d32834151db3480a025055
#
_entry.id   a7b632fec5d32834151db3480a025055
#
_cell.length_a   1.000
_cell.length_b   1.000
_cell.length_c   1.000
_cell.angle_alpha   90.00
_cell.angle_beta   90.00
_cell.angle_gamma   90.00
#
_symmetry.space_group_name_H-M   'P 1'
#
loop_
_entity.id
_entity.type
_entity.pdbx_description
1 polymer ?
#
loop_
_entity_poly.entity_id
_entity_poly.type
_entity_poly.pdbx_seq_one_letter_code
_entity_poly.pdbx_strand_id
1 'polypeptide(L)'
;MKKELFKLALHGLKGKRRSSLLTVIILTISFAAVLVTLCITGSIIKTNAEYRLNTYGAWYGAIPYGIKGDAEFLSTVNGIGDIGAATVYGQAVSKSGVAVTSVGSADGNLLKIGRIELQDGEFPQHDSEIALEASALSKLGKNYTIG
;
A
#
# COMPACT_ATOMS: atom_id res chain seq x y z
N MET A 1 13.03 -12.77 51.98
CA MET A 1 12.65 -11.37 51.73
C MET A 1 11.46 -11.19 50.78
N LYS A 2 11.45 -11.74 49.56
CA LYS A 2 10.32 -11.55 48.61
C LYS A 2 8.96 -12.05 49.08
N LYS A 3 8.89 -13.17 49.79
CA LYS A 3 7.63 -13.73 50.34
C LYS A 3 7.01 -12.90 51.45
N GLU A 4 7.82 -12.26 52.30
CA GLU A 4 7.35 -11.39 53.40
C GLU A 4 6.81 -10.06 52.86
N LEU A 5 7.48 -9.47 51.87
CA LEU A 5 6.98 -8.26 51.19
C LEU A 5 5.64 -8.51 50.49
N PHE A 6 5.47 -9.69 49.86
CA PHE A 6 4.21 -10.07 49.24
C PHE A 6 3.07 -10.26 50.25
N LYS A 7 3.34 -10.88 51.42
CA LYS A 7 2.35 -11.02 52.49
C LYS A 7 1.94 -9.65 53.09
N LEU A 8 2.90 -8.74 53.26
CA LEU A 8 2.62 -7.38 53.75
C LEU A 8 1.75 -6.61 52.74
N ALA A 9 2.04 -6.70 51.46
CA ALA A 9 1.23 -6.09 50.42
C ALA A 9 -0.20 -6.67 50.40
N LEU A 10 -0.36 -7.97 50.55
CA LEU A 10 -1.67 -8.64 50.61
C LEU A 10 -2.49 -8.22 51.87
N HIS A 11 -1.84 -8.03 53.03
CA HIS A 11 -2.49 -7.56 54.26
C HIS A 11 -2.94 -6.11 54.13
N GLY A 12 -2.13 -5.25 53.48
CA GLY A 12 -2.50 -3.86 53.20
C GLY A 12 -3.71 -3.74 52.28
N LEU A 13 -3.80 -4.64 51.30
CA LEU A 13 -4.94 -4.74 50.39
C LEU A 13 -6.25 -5.16 51.10
N LYS A 14 -6.19 -6.05 52.09
CA LYS A 14 -7.37 -6.48 52.86
C LYS A 14 -7.96 -5.41 53.76
N GLY A 15 -7.15 -4.51 54.29
CA GLY A 15 -7.59 -3.46 55.22
C GLY A 15 -8.41 -2.33 54.58
N LYS A 16 -8.22 -2.10 53.26
CA LYS A 16 -8.91 -1.03 52.50
C LYS A 16 -9.54 -1.59 51.20
N ARG A 17 -10.40 -2.58 51.32
CA ARG A 17 -10.98 -3.31 50.18
C ARG A 17 -11.55 -2.39 49.09
N ARG A 18 -12.29 -1.34 49.43
CA ARG A 18 -12.90 -0.43 48.44
C ARG A 18 -11.84 0.38 47.69
N SER A 19 -10.83 0.90 48.37
CA SER A 19 -9.75 1.66 47.72
C SER A 19 -8.88 0.79 46.85
N SER A 20 -8.56 -0.43 47.29
CA SER A 20 -7.79 -1.40 46.51
C SER A 20 -8.53 -1.86 45.24
N LEU A 21 -9.84 -2.07 45.32
CA LEU A 21 -10.66 -2.45 44.19
C LEU A 21 -10.72 -1.34 43.13
N LEU A 22 -10.89 -0.09 43.58
CA LEU A 22 -10.82 1.09 42.70
C LEU A 22 -9.47 1.20 41.99
N THR A 23 -8.37 1.01 42.72
CA THR A 23 -7.02 1.07 42.15
C THR A 23 -6.82 -0.01 41.09
N VAL A 24 -7.27 -1.23 41.34
CA VAL A 24 -7.21 -2.32 40.35
C VAL A 24 -8.03 -2.00 39.09
N ILE A 25 -9.25 -1.49 39.27
CA ILE A 25 -10.11 -1.11 38.12
C ILE A 25 -9.43 -0.02 37.28
N ILE A 26 -8.92 1.05 37.94
CA ILE A 26 -8.24 2.14 37.22
C ILE A 26 -7.01 1.61 36.47
N LEU A 27 -6.20 0.77 37.11
CA LEU A 27 -5.02 0.19 36.50
C LEU A 27 -5.38 -0.68 35.28
N THR A 28 -6.44 -1.48 35.42
CA THR A 28 -6.92 -2.34 34.32
C THR A 28 -7.42 -1.51 33.14
N ILE A 29 -8.20 -0.46 33.40
CA ILE A 29 -8.70 0.44 32.34
C ILE A 29 -7.53 1.15 31.67
N SER A 30 -6.56 1.65 32.45
CA SER A 30 -5.38 2.33 31.89
C SER A 30 -4.56 1.39 31.01
N PHE A 31 -4.34 0.16 31.44
CA PHE A 31 -3.61 -0.84 30.66
C PHE A 31 -4.37 -1.23 29.38
N ALA A 32 -5.69 -1.43 29.48
CA ALA A 32 -6.53 -1.69 28.32
C ALA A 32 -6.48 -0.53 27.32
N ALA A 33 -6.54 0.72 27.78
CA ALA A 33 -6.44 1.89 26.91
C ALA A 33 -5.09 1.96 26.18
N VAL A 34 -3.98 1.65 26.83
CA VAL A 34 -2.66 1.58 26.19
C VAL A 34 -2.63 0.48 25.13
N LEU A 35 -3.13 -0.71 25.43
CA LEU A 35 -3.18 -1.81 24.45
C LEU A 35 -4.01 -1.46 23.22
N VAL A 36 -5.20 -0.87 23.43
CA VAL A 36 -6.06 -0.43 22.32
C VAL A 36 -5.34 0.61 21.45
N THR A 37 -4.66 1.57 22.07
CA THR A 37 -3.90 2.60 21.33
C THR A 37 -2.78 1.97 20.49
N LEU A 38 -2.03 1.02 21.05
CA LEU A 38 -0.97 0.32 20.32
C LEU A 38 -1.53 -0.51 19.14
N CYS A 39 -2.65 -1.20 19.33
CA CYS A 39 -3.30 -1.96 18.27
C CYS A 39 -3.79 -1.05 17.14
N ILE A 40 -4.44 0.07 17.45
CA ILE A 40 -4.91 1.04 16.47
C ILE A 40 -3.73 1.63 15.70
N THR A 41 -2.68 2.07 16.41
CA THR A 41 -1.48 2.65 15.76
C THR A 41 -0.82 1.65 14.82
N GLY A 42 -0.63 0.40 15.26
CA GLY A 42 -0.07 -0.66 14.41
C GLY A 42 -0.91 -0.95 13.17
N SER A 43 -2.23 -0.96 13.33
CA SER A 43 -3.17 -1.15 12.22
C SER A 43 -3.11 -0.01 11.21
N ILE A 44 -3.08 1.25 11.68
CA ILE A 44 -2.98 2.43 10.81
C ILE A 44 -1.67 2.42 10.02
N ILE A 45 -0.54 2.11 10.66
CA ILE A 45 0.77 2.06 9.98
C ILE A 45 0.75 1.01 8.88
N LYS A 46 0.25 -0.18 9.16
CA LYS A 46 0.16 -1.27 8.17
C LYS A 46 -0.76 -0.88 7.01
N THR A 47 -1.96 -0.37 7.30
CA THR A 47 -2.92 0.05 6.28
C THR A 47 -2.36 1.16 5.39
N ASN A 48 -1.69 2.16 5.97
CA ASN A 48 -1.07 3.23 5.20
C ASN A 48 0.09 2.72 4.32
N ALA A 49 0.88 1.77 4.81
CA ALA A 49 1.96 1.17 4.02
C ALA A 49 1.39 0.40 2.82
N GLU A 50 0.37 -0.43 3.03
CA GLU A 50 -0.31 -1.15 1.94
C GLU A 50 -1.02 -0.21 0.97
N TYR A 51 -1.70 0.81 1.46
CA TYR A 51 -2.33 1.83 0.63
C TYR A 51 -1.30 2.51 -0.29
N ARG A 52 -0.16 2.91 0.25
CA ARG A 52 0.92 3.52 -0.54
C ARG A 52 1.46 2.56 -1.60
N LEU A 53 1.72 1.31 -1.24
CA LEU A 53 2.18 0.29 -2.18
C LEU A 53 1.17 0.01 -3.30
N ASN A 54 -0.12 0.00 -2.98
CA ASN A 54 -1.18 -0.25 -3.97
C ASN A 54 -1.48 0.98 -4.83
N THR A 55 -1.27 2.20 -4.31
CA THR A 55 -1.55 3.44 -5.05
C THR A 55 -0.36 3.88 -5.91
N TYR A 56 0.84 3.75 -5.38
CA TYR A 56 2.04 4.28 -6.02
C TYR A 56 3.00 3.19 -6.56
N GLY A 57 2.75 1.92 -6.25
CA GLY A 57 3.68 0.83 -6.56
C GLY A 57 4.80 0.69 -5.54
N ALA A 58 5.62 -0.34 -5.74
CA ALA A 58 6.74 -0.70 -4.86
C ALA A 58 8.10 -0.14 -5.35
N TRP A 59 8.09 0.88 -6.17
CA TRP A 59 9.33 1.50 -6.65
C TRP A 59 9.86 2.58 -5.72
N TYR A 60 11.18 2.73 -5.69
CA TYR A 60 11.89 3.76 -4.92
C TYR A 60 12.32 4.96 -5.76
N GLY A 61 12.33 4.81 -7.08
CA GLY A 61 12.73 5.88 -7.99
C GLY A 61 12.28 5.61 -9.41
N ALA A 62 12.18 6.67 -10.20
CA ALA A 62 11.89 6.60 -11.62
C ALA A 62 12.81 7.55 -12.37
N ILE A 63 13.28 7.15 -13.54
CA ILE A 63 14.04 8.00 -14.45
C ILE A 63 13.08 8.39 -15.58
N PRO A 64 12.55 9.62 -15.56
CA PRO A 64 11.74 10.12 -16.67
C PRO A 64 12.66 10.37 -17.88
N TYR A 65 12.15 10.06 -19.06
CA TYR A 65 12.87 10.23 -20.33
C TYR A 65 14.14 9.40 -20.48
N GLY A 66 14.19 8.24 -19.79
CA GLY A 66 15.28 7.27 -19.95
C GLY A 66 15.35 6.73 -21.37
N ILE A 67 16.56 6.32 -21.78
CA ILE A 67 16.80 5.61 -23.04
C ILE A 67 16.98 4.12 -22.77
N LYS A 68 16.88 3.30 -23.81
CA LYS A 68 17.00 1.83 -23.68
C LYS A 68 18.27 1.36 -22.96
N GLY A 69 19.39 2.04 -23.13
CA GLY A 69 20.66 1.73 -22.45
C GLY A 69 20.66 2.01 -20.94
N ASP A 70 19.76 2.87 -20.46
CA ASP A 70 19.71 3.20 -19.01
C ASP A 70 19.26 1.99 -18.18
N ALA A 71 18.30 1.20 -18.68
CA ALA A 71 17.86 -0.01 -18.00
C ALA A 71 18.97 -1.06 -17.90
N GLU A 72 19.77 -1.22 -18.98
CA GLU A 72 20.92 -2.11 -19.01
C GLU A 72 21.99 -1.63 -18.03
N PHE A 73 22.30 -0.32 -18.03
CA PHE A 73 23.25 0.25 -17.08
C PHE A 73 22.80 0.07 -15.64
N LEU A 74 21.53 0.37 -15.32
CA LEU A 74 21.00 0.22 -13.96
C LEU A 74 21.08 -1.23 -13.46
N SER A 75 20.91 -2.21 -14.35
CA SER A 75 21.02 -3.63 -13.98
C SER A 75 22.43 -4.02 -13.51
N THR A 76 23.46 -3.25 -13.86
CA THR A 76 24.85 -3.46 -13.42
C THR A 76 25.16 -2.78 -12.09
N VAL A 77 24.29 -1.88 -11.61
CA VAL A 77 24.52 -1.12 -10.38
C VAL A 77 24.17 -1.96 -9.16
N ASN A 78 25.13 -2.12 -8.26
CA ASN A 78 24.95 -2.90 -7.06
C ASN A 78 23.94 -2.23 -6.11
N GLY A 79 22.94 -2.98 -5.65
CA GLY A 79 21.89 -2.48 -4.75
C GLY A 79 20.60 -2.05 -5.48
N ILE A 80 20.55 -2.08 -6.80
CA ILE A 80 19.31 -1.98 -7.56
C ILE A 80 18.72 -3.39 -7.70
N GLY A 81 17.46 -3.52 -7.30
CA GLY A 81 16.70 -4.77 -7.42
C GLY A 81 15.99 -4.89 -8.76
N ASP A 82 14.68 -5.06 -8.72
CA ASP A 82 13.86 -5.17 -9.95
C ASP A 82 13.80 -3.82 -10.69
N ILE A 83 13.97 -3.86 -11.99
CA ILE A 83 13.86 -2.71 -12.89
C ILE A 83 12.68 -2.97 -13.82
N GLY A 84 11.74 -2.03 -13.88
CA GLY A 84 10.62 -2.06 -14.81
C GLY A 84 10.71 -0.89 -15.78
N ALA A 85 10.32 -1.10 -17.03
CA ALA A 85 10.34 -0.09 -18.07
C ALA A 85 8.95 0.15 -18.66
N ALA A 86 8.66 1.42 -18.94
CA ALA A 86 7.48 1.84 -19.69
C ALA A 86 7.90 2.71 -20.86
N THR A 87 7.20 2.55 -21.98
CA THR A 87 7.34 3.42 -23.14
C THR A 87 6.00 4.10 -23.42
N VAL A 88 6.00 5.43 -23.48
CA VAL A 88 4.81 6.22 -23.80
C VAL A 88 4.86 6.54 -25.30
N TYR A 89 3.82 6.13 -26.03
CA TYR A 89 3.69 6.37 -27.47
C TYR A 89 2.91 7.65 -27.79
N GLY A 90 2.00 8.05 -26.89
CA GLY A 90 1.16 9.21 -27.11
C GLY A 90 0.06 9.37 -26.07
N GLN A 91 -0.98 10.09 -26.44
CA GLN A 91 -2.16 10.33 -25.59
C GLN A 91 -3.43 9.93 -26.32
N ALA A 92 -4.31 9.22 -25.63
CA ALA A 92 -5.68 9.04 -26.09
C ALA A 92 -6.49 10.30 -25.81
N VAL A 93 -7.23 10.75 -26.83
CA VAL A 93 -8.06 11.95 -26.75
C VAL A 93 -9.54 11.59 -26.86
N SER A 94 -10.38 12.32 -26.13
CA SER A 94 -11.82 12.21 -26.25
C SER A 94 -12.30 12.78 -27.59
N LYS A 95 -13.58 12.57 -27.93
CA LYS A 95 -14.19 13.17 -29.13
C LYS A 95 -14.13 14.70 -29.13
N SER A 96 -14.05 15.33 -27.96
CA SER A 96 -13.89 16.79 -27.80
C SER A 96 -12.44 17.25 -27.91
N GLY A 97 -11.47 16.38 -28.19
CA GLY A 97 -10.05 16.72 -28.31
C GLY A 97 -9.31 16.85 -26.97
N VAL A 98 -9.96 16.53 -25.85
CA VAL A 98 -9.33 16.57 -24.53
C VAL A 98 -8.54 15.29 -24.29
N ALA A 99 -7.28 15.40 -23.87
CA ALA A 99 -6.46 14.27 -23.48
C ALA A 99 -7.08 13.55 -22.27
N VAL A 100 -7.26 12.23 -22.41
CA VAL A 100 -7.88 11.38 -21.40
C VAL A 100 -6.84 10.61 -20.62
N THR A 101 -5.91 9.96 -21.32
CA THR A 101 -4.85 9.14 -20.72
C THR A 101 -3.65 9.02 -21.65
N SER A 102 -2.51 8.67 -21.12
CA SER A 102 -1.34 8.30 -21.92
C SER A 102 -1.46 6.86 -22.39
N VAL A 103 -0.98 6.60 -23.60
CA VAL A 103 -0.94 5.26 -24.22
C VAL A 103 0.50 4.85 -24.35
N GLY A 104 0.81 3.64 -23.93
CA GLY A 104 2.17 3.12 -23.96
C GLY A 104 2.22 1.62 -23.73
N SER A 105 3.41 1.09 -23.62
CA SER A 105 3.66 -0.29 -23.19
C SER A 105 4.41 -0.30 -21.85
N ALA A 106 4.21 -1.37 -21.11
CA ALA A 106 4.91 -1.65 -19.85
C ALA A 106 5.45 -3.08 -19.91
N ASP A 107 6.65 -3.28 -19.39
CA ASP A 107 7.18 -4.63 -19.25
C ASP A 107 6.57 -5.35 -18.03
N GLY A 108 6.75 -6.68 -17.97
CA GLY A 108 6.19 -7.50 -16.89
C GLY A 108 6.76 -7.13 -15.50
N ASN A 109 7.99 -6.63 -15.44
CA ASN A 109 8.58 -6.17 -14.19
C ASN A 109 7.90 -4.90 -13.69
N LEU A 110 7.59 -3.96 -14.58
CA LEU A 110 6.86 -2.75 -14.18
C LEU A 110 5.46 -3.09 -13.68
N LEU A 111 4.75 -3.99 -14.35
CA LEU A 111 3.44 -4.45 -13.89
C LEU A 111 3.52 -5.04 -12.47
N LYS A 112 4.53 -5.87 -12.21
CA LYS A 112 4.77 -6.48 -10.90
C LYS A 112 5.14 -5.44 -9.84
N ILE A 113 6.11 -4.56 -10.12
CA ILE A 113 6.56 -3.52 -9.19
C ILE A 113 5.42 -2.51 -8.92
N GLY A 114 4.69 -2.14 -9.98
CA GLY A 114 3.54 -1.25 -9.91
C GLY A 114 2.31 -1.86 -9.27
N ARG A 115 2.31 -3.18 -9.01
CA ARG A 115 1.13 -3.93 -8.56
C ARG A 115 -0.08 -3.68 -9.46
N ILE A 116 0.17 -3.63 -10.78
CA ILE A 116 -0.86 -3.38 -11.76
C ILE A 116 -1.55 -4.70 -12.06
N GLU A 117 -2.81 -4.79 -11.65
CA GLU A 117 -3.66 -5.96 -11.85
C GLU A 117 -4.86 -5.55 -12.73
N LEU A 118 -5.29 -6.46 -13.59
CA LEU A 118 -6.52 -6.27 -14.33
C LEU A 118 -7.71 -6.60 -13.43
N GLN A 119 -8.73 -5.77 -13.51
CA GLN A 119 -10.01 -6.02 -12.85
C GLN A 119 -10.84 -7.05 -13.65
N ASP A 120 -10.78 -6.96 -14.97
CA ASP A 120 -11.49 -7.83 -15.91
C ASP A 120 -10.64 -8.06 -17.16
N GLY A 121 -10.76 -9.22 -17.80
CA GLY A 121 -10.07 -9.59 -19.03
C GLY A 121 -8.64 -10.07 -18.83
N GLU A 122 -7.85 -10.00 -19.88
CA GLU A 122 -6.44 -10.40 -19.92
C GLU A 122 -5.55 -9.24 -20.38
N PHE A 123 -4.27 -9.28 -20.02
CA PHE A 123 -3.33 -8.29 -20.53
C PHE A 123 -3.17 -8.44 -22.05
N PRO A 124 -3.03 -7.31 -22.77
CA PRO A 124 -2.86 -7.32 -24.21
C PRO A 124 -1.75 -8.27 -24.67
N GLN A 125 -2.08 -9.15 -25.58
CA GLN A 125 -1.15 -10.10 -26.21
C GLN A 125 -0.78 -9.69 -27.64
N HIS A 126 -1.58 -8.82 -28.26
CA HIS A 126 -1.44 -8.36 -29.63
C HIS A 126 -1.47 -6.84 -29.73
N ASP A 127 -0.84 -6.29 -30.77
CA ASP A 127 -0.74 -4.83 -31.01
C ASP A 127 -2.10 -4.13 -31.18
N SER A 128 -3.17 -4.88 -31.47
CA SER A 128 -4.53 -4.37 -31.60
C SER A 128 -5.32 -4.34 -30.29
N GLU A 129 -4.76 -4.83 -29.22
CA GLU A 129 -5.39 -4.93 -27.91
C GLU A 129 -4.85 -3.86 -26.97
N ILE A 130 -5.68 -3.42 -26.04
CA ILE A 130 -5.31 -2.42 -25.06
C ILE A 130 -5.98 -2.70 -23.72
N ALA A 131 -5.23 -2.57 -22.63
CA ALA A 131 -5.78 -2.50 -21.29
C ALA A 131 -6.04 -1.04 -20.94
N LEU A 132 -7.21 -0.73 -20.40
CA LEU A 132 -7.62 0.62 -20.04
C LEU A 132 -8.07 0.70 -18.60
N GLU A 133 -7.74 1.81 -17.96
CA GLU A 133 -8.34 2.16 -16.68
C GLU A 133 -9.84 2.45 -16.85
N ALA A 134 -10.68 1.95 -15.93
CA ALA A 134 -12.14 2.13 -15.98
C ALA A 134 -12.55 3.61 -16.08
N SER A 135 -11.81 4.50 -15.45
CA SER A 135 -12.02 5.95 -15.53
C SER A 135 -11.77 6.51 -16.93
N ALA A 136 -10.76 6.02 -17.64
CA ALA A 136 -10.45 6.41 -19.01
C ALA A 136 -11.52 5.88 -19.98
N LEU A 137 -11.97 4.64 -19.78
CA LEU A 137 -13.02 4.03 -20.59
C LEU A 137 -14.32 4.86 -20.56
N SER A 138 -14.74 5.31 -19.39
CA SER A 138 -15.94 6.15 -19.23
C SER A 138 -15.83 7.50 -19.97
N LYS A 139 -14.64 8.08 -20.00
CA LYS A 139 -14.36 9.39 -20.65
C LYS A 139 -14.26 9.29 -22.17
N LEU A 140 -13.89 8.13 -22.70
CA LEU A 140 -13.82 7.88 -24.13
C LEU A 140 -15.20 7.76 -24.78
N GLY A 141 -16.26 7.56 -24.00
CA GLY A 141 -17.66 7.72 -24.42
C GLY A 141 -18.17 6.66 -25.39
N LYS A 142 -17.62 5.46 -25.36
CA LYS A 142 -18.09 4.33 -26.14
C LYS A 142 -18.50 3.17 -25.23
N ASN A 143 -19.52 2.41 -25.64
CA ASN A 143 -19.79 1.12 -25.04
C ASN A 143 -18.77 0.13 -25.57
N TYR A 144 -17.72 -0.12 -24.80
CA TYR A 144 -16.75 -1.15 -25.10
C TYR A 144 -17.16 -2.44 -24.41
N THR A 145 -17.03 -3.55 -25.11
CA THR A 145 -17.09 -4.90 -24.53
C THR A 145 -15.67 -5.34 -24.22
N ILE A 146 -15.49 -5.94 -23.04
CA ILE A 146 -14.24 -6.61 -22.68
C ILE A 146 -14.24 -7.92 -23.47
N GLY A 147 -13.16 -8.16 -24.21
CA GLY A 147 -12.95 -9.36 -25.00
C GLY A 147 -12.48 -10.54 -24.18
#